data_8888324c4756afbb94233d521dc3f928
#
_entry.id   8888324c4756afbb94233d521dc3f928
#
_cell.length_a   1.000
_cell.length_b   1.000
_cell.length_c   1.000
_cell.angle_alpha   90.00
_cell.angle_beta   90.00
_cell.angle_gamma   90.00
#
_symmetry.space_group_name_H-M   'P 1'
#
loop_
_entity.id
_entity.type
_entity.pdbx_description
1 polymer ?
#
loop_
_entity_poly.entity_id
_entity_poly.type
_entity_poly.pdbx_seq_one_letter_code
_entity_poly.pdbx_strand_id
1 'polypeptide(L)'
;TNRRFLIATIIVMLVQGALLAGGILIPILLQSYMGFSATTSGLVLLPGAIVMGAMGPVAGRLFDKHGPRVLAIIGTGVLALTTATFMFMGPGMGLITLTVIYTVRLFSLSLVNMPISTWGMNALPDKLMNHGTSVQNTFRQVAGSLGTAVIVSASTVATNMVSGSTDAVTAGVFGIHAAFAVATALCVLGFVLTVALVRNKPGDEAAADEDNAHRSLIERIMKRDVYTLPENA
;
A
#
# COMPACT_ATOMS: atom_id res chain seq x y z
N THR A 1 -13.48 21.68 -7.17
CA THR A 1 -12.47 20.66 -6.79
C THR A 1 -12.95 19.98 -5.53
N ASN A 2 -13.17 18.66 -5.57
CA ASN A 2 -13.64 17.93 -4.38
C ASN A 2 -12.46 17.68 -3.45
N ARG A 3 -12.51 18.27 -2.24
CA ARG A 3 -11.42 18.21 -1.25
C ARG A 3 -11.08 16.76 -0.82
N ARG A 4 -12.07 15.87 -0.73
CA ARG A 4 -11.87 14.47 -0.35
C ARG A 4 -11.10 13.70 -1.43
N PHE A 5 -11.50 13.87 -2.69
CA PHE A 5 -10.82 13.27 -3.82
C PHE A 5 -9.36 13.74 -3.91
N LEU A 6 -9.10 15.02 -3.69
CA LEU A 6 -7.74 15.57 -3.67
C LEU A 6 -6.89 14.94 -2.56
N ILE A 7 -7.41 14.86 -1.34
CA ILE A 7 -6.72 14.26 -0.19
C ILE A 7 -6.41 12.78 -0.48
N ALA A 8 -7.40 12.02 -0.94
CA ALA A 8 -7.21 10.61 -1.31
C ALA A 8 -6.11 10.44 -2.36
N THR A 9 -6.12 11.27 -3.40
CA THR A 9 -5.13 11.24 -4.47
C THR A 9 -3.73 11.55 -3.93
N ILE A 10 -3.56 12.55 -3.07
CA ILE A 10 -2.24 12.88 -2.47
C ILE A 10 -1.73 11.72 -1.62
N ILE A 11 -2.56 11.11 -0.78
CA ILE A 11 -2.14 9.97 0.05
C ILE A 11 -1.69 8.79 -0.84
N VAL A 12 -2.47 8.47 -1.86
CA VAL A 12 -2.13 7.40 -2.80
C VAL A 12 -0.84 7.70 -3.57
N MET A 13 -0.60 8.96 -3.94
CA MET A 13 0.65 9.39 -4.58
C MET A 13 1.87 9.14 -3.70
N LEU A 14 1.82 9.54 -2.42
CA LEU A 14 2.93 9.34 -1.47
C LEU A 14 3.24 7.86 -1.27
N VAL A 15 2.20 7.06 -1.08
CA VAL A 15 2.30 5.61 -0.89
C VAL A 15 2.86 4.92 -2.14
N GLN A 16 2.45 5.37 -3.33
CA GLN A 16 2.90 4.79 -4.60
C GLN A 16 4.39 5.06 -4.86
N GLY A 17 4.87 6.26 -4.56
CA GLY A 17 6.31 6.58 -4.67
C GLY A 17 7.17 5.67 -3.79
N ALA A 18 6.76 5.48 -2.54
CA ALA A 18 7.45 4.57 -1.62
C ALA A 18 7.37 3.10 -2.07
N LEU A 19 6.26 2.67 -2.67
CA LEU A 19 6.08 1.31 -3.18
C LEU A 19 7.07 0.97 -4.29
N LEU A 20 7.10 1.80 -5.35
CA LEU A 20 7.93 1.52 -6.53
C LEU A 20 9.42 1.53 -6.19
N ALA A 21 9.85 2.46 -5.35
CA ALA A 21 11.24 2.52 -4.90
C ALA A 21 11.65 1.22 -4.15
N GLY A 22 10.80 0.71 -3.26
CA GLY A 22 11.07 -0.55 -2.56
C GLY A 22 11.17 -1.75 -3.52
N GLY A 23 10.35 -1.77 -4.57
CA GLY A 23 10.41 -2.81 -5.62
C GLY A 23 11.73 -2.83 -6.39
N ILE A 24 12.46 -1.72 -6.43
CA ILE A 24 13.79 -1.62 -7.08
C ILE A 24 14.91 -1.83 -6.06
N LEU A 25 14.84 -1.19 -4.91
CA LEU A 25 15.92 -1.18 -3.92
C LEU A 25 16.14 -2.55 -3.26
N ILE A 26 15.06 -3.32 -3.02
CA ILE A 26 15.19 -4.63 -2.37
C ILE A 26 15.89 -5.64 -3.27
N PRO A 27 15.57 -5.80 -4.56
CA PRO A 27 16.37 -6.61 -5.47
C PRO A 27 17.83 -6.15 -5.56
N ILE A 28 18.10 -4.84 -5.60
CA ILE A 28 19.47 -4.33 -5.62
C ILE A 28 20.23 -4.73 -4.34
N LEU A 29 19.61 -4.59 -3.16
CA LEU A 29 20.18 -5.02 -1.90
C LEU A 29 20.55 -6.50 -1.93
N LEU A 30 19.61 -7.35 -2.35
CA LEU A 30 19.80 -8.79 -2.40
C LEU A 30 20.87 -9.24 -3.39
N GLN A 31 20.86 -8.67 -4.61
CA GLN A 31 21.72 -9.11 -5.70
C GLN A 31 23.11 -8.47 -5.64
N SER A 32 23.17 -7.13 -5.49
CA SER A 32 24.42 -6.40 -5.60
C SER A 32 25.24 -6.37 -4.30
N TYR A 33 24.57 -6.41 -3.14
CA TYR A 33 25.25 -6.26 -1.85
C TYR A 33 25.23 -7.51 -0.98
N MET A 34 24.25 -8.39 -1.15
CA MET A 34 24.18 -9.67 -0.42
C MET A 34 24.61 -10.88 -1.28
N GLY A 35 24.84 -10.68 -2.59
CA GLY A 35 25.35 -11.71 -3.50
C GLY A 35 24.34 -12.82 -3.87
N PHE A 36 23.03 -12.60 -3.64
CA PHE A 36 22.01 -13.58 -4.01
C PHE A 36 21.67 -13.53 -5.49
N SER A 37 21.23 -14.68 -6.03
CA SER A 37 20.79 -14.75 -7.43
C SER A 37 19.48 -13.96 -7.66
N ALA A 38 19.24 -13.58 -8.92
CA ALA A 38 17.97 -12.96 -9.33
C ALA A 38 16.75 -13.87 -9.00
N THR A 39 16.91 -15.19 -9.13
CA THR A 39 15.88 -16.18 -8.76
C THR A 39 15.56 -16.12 -7.28
N THR A 40 16.59 -16.12 -6.42
CA THR A 40 16.42 -15.99 -4.96
C THR A 40 15.72 -14.68 -4.60
N SER A 41 16.13 -13.58 -5.22
CA SER A 41 15.46 -12.27 -5.03
C SER A 41 13.98 -12.31 -5.41
N GLY A 42 13.65 -12.94 -6.54
CA GLY A 42 12.26 -13.14 -6.96
C GLY A 42 11.45 -13.99 -5.97
N LEU A 43 12.04 -15.06 -5.44
CA LEU A 43 11.39 -15.91 -4.44
C LEU A 43 11.12 -15.17 -3.12
N VAL A 44 12.01 -14.28 -2.71
CA VAL A 44 11.82 -13.42 -1.52
C VAL A 44 10.64 -12.46 -1.70
N LEU A 45 10.44 -11.92 -2.90
CA LEU A 45 9.37 -10.98 -3.21
C LEU A 45 8.03 -11.65 -3.49
N LEU A 46 8.03 -12.90 -3.93
CA LEU A 46 6.86 -13.63 -4.40
C LEU A 46 5.74 -13.76 -3.34
N PRO A 47 6.00 -14.14 -2.08
CA PRO A 47 4.94 -14.24 -1.07
C PRO A 47 4.20 -12.92 -0.84
N GLY A 48 4.92 -11.81 -0.85
CA GLY A 48 4.34 -10.49 -0.74
C GLY A 48 3.41 -10.15 -1.91
N ALA A 49 3.82 -10.48 -3.13
CA ALA A 49 3.00 -10.24 -4.32
C ALA A 49 1.71 -11.10 -4.31
N ILE A 50 1.80 -12.37 -3.89
CA ILE A 50 0.63 -13.25 -3.72
C ILE A 50 -0.33 -12.68 -2.67
N VAL A 51 0.18 -12.30 -1.51
CA VAL A 51 -0.63 -11.71 -0.43
C VAL A 51 -1.31 -10.42 -0.91
N MET A 52 -0.59 -9.54 -1.60
CA MET A 52 -1.14 -8.31 -2.16
C MET A 52 -2.29 -8.58 -3.14
N GLY A 53 -2.13 -9.57 -4.02
CA GLY A 53 -3.17 -9.97 -4.98
C GLY A 53 -4.40 -10.57 -4.29
N ALA A 54 -4.19 -11.47 -3.33
CA ALA A 54 -5.27 -12.13 -2.58
C ALA A 54 -6.05 -11.17 -1.65
N MET A 55 -5.39 -10.11 -1.20
CA MET A 55 -5.99 -9.14 -0.28
C MET A 55 -6.99 -8.18 -0.92
N GLY A 56 -7.05 -8.07 -2.25
CA GLY A 56 -8.01 -7.19 -2.92
C GLY A 56 -9.46 -7.41 -2.49
N PRO A 57 -10.03 -8.63 -2.64
CA PRO A 57 -11.40 -8.93 -2.17
C PRO A 57 -11.58 -8.82 -0.65
N VAL A 58 -10.55 -9.13 0.12
CA VAL A 58 -10.58 -9.04 1.58
C VAL A 58 -10.60 -7.59 2.05
N ALA A 59 -9.77 -6.73 1.45
CA ALA A 59 -9.74 -5.30 1.73
C ALA A 59 -11.09 -4.63 1.44
N GLY A 60 -11.80 -5.07 0.37
CA GLY A 60 -13.15 -4.62 0.07
C GLY A 60 -14.14 -4.95 1.19
N ARG A 61 -14.20 -6.20 1.64
CA ARG A 61 -15.08 -6.61 2.73
C ARG A 61 -14.75 -5.93 4.07
N LEU A 62 -13.45 -5.71 4.33
CA LEU A 62 -13.01 -4.97 5.51
C LEU A 62 -13.43 -3.51 5.44
N PHE A 63 -13.35 -2.90 4.25
CA PHE A 63 -13.81 -1.54 4.00
C PHE A 63 -15.30 -1.38 4.32
N ASP A 64 -16.14 -2.30 3.82
CA ASP A 64 -17.57 -2.30 4.08
C ASP A 64 -17.90 -2.44 5.58
N LYS A 65 -17.07 -3.21 6.32
CA LYS A 65 -17.33 -3.50 7.75
C LYS A 65 -16.77 -2.43 8.70
N HIS A 66 -15.60 -1.87 8.44
CA HIS A 66 -14.88 -0.99 9.39
C HIS A 66 -14.71 0.44 8.88
N GLY A 67 -15.14 0.70 7.65
CA GLY A 67 -15.01 2.01 7.00
C GLY A 67 -13.57 2.33 6.54
N PRO A 68 -13.43 3.39 5.74
CA PRO A 68 -12.14 3.76 5.10
C PRO A 68 -11.08 4.21 6.10
N ARG A 69 -11.47 4.88 7.18
CA ARG A 69 -10.55 5.51 8.13
C ARG A 69 -9.69 4.51 8.88
N VAL A 70 -10.33 3.46 9.44
CA VAL A 70 -9.65 2.46 10.27
C VAL A 70 -8.63 1.70 9.43
N LEU A 71 -9.03 1.25 8.24
CA LEU A 71 -8.14 0.52 7.34
C LEU A 71 -6.98 1.38 6.86
N ALA A 72 -7.26 2.64 6.51
CA ALA A 72 -6.25 3.57 6.05
C ALA A 72 -5.22 3.87 7.14
N ILE A 73 -5.63 4.08 8.40
CA ILE A 73 -4.74 4.34 9.53
C ILE A 73 -3.87 3.11 9.83
N ILE A 74 -4.48 1.93 9.95
CA ILE A 74 -3.74 0.69 10.20
C ILE A 74 -2.78 0.42 9.04
N GLY A 75 -3.26 0.49 7.81
CA GLY A 75 -2.46 0.21 6.62
C GLY A 75 -1.27 1.17 6.46
N THR A 76 -1.49 2.49 6.58
CA THR A 76 -0.39 3.47 6.47
C THR A 76 0.57 3.40 7.65
N GLY A 77 0.08 3.12 8.87
CA GLY A 77 0.91 2.95 10.06
C GLY A 77 1.84 1.73 9.96
N VAL A 78 1.28 0.56 9.60
CA VAL A 78 2.07 -0.66 9.40
C VAL A 78 3.02 -0.50 8.21
N LEU A 79 2.60 0.20 7.15
CA LEU A 79 3.46 0.51 6.00
C LEU A 79 4.66 1.37 6.41
N ALA A 80 4.45 2.43 7.20
CA ALA A 80 5.52 3.29 7.69
C ALA A 80 6.48 2.51 8.59
N LEU A 81 5.96 1.70 9.50
CA LEU A 81 6.76 0.88 10.41
C LEU A 81 7.60 -0.16 9.66
N THR A 82 7.00 -0.92 8.74
CA THR A 82 7.73 -1.92 7.95
C THR A 82 8.74 -1.28 7.01
N THR A 83 8.44 -0.11 6.44
CA THR A 83 9.41 0.62 5.61
C THR A 83 10.58 1.15 6.46
N ALA A 84 10.33 1.61 7.69
CA ALA A 84 11.38 2.02 8.62
C ALA A 84 12.30 0.85 9.00
N THR A 85 11.78 -0.37 9.13
CA THR A 85 12.61 -1.54 9.44
C THR A 85 13.67 -1.79 8.36
N PHE A 86 13.40 -1.45 7.09
CA PHE A 86 14.40 -1.57 6.01
C PHE A 86 15.60 -0.62 6.16
N MET A 87 15.51 0.44 6.97
CA MET A 87 16.64 1.30 7.29
C MET A 87 17.72 0.61 8.13
N PHE A 88 17.37 -0.49 8.79
CA PHE A 88 18.27 -1.23 9.68
C PHE A 88 18.70 -2.57 9.08
N MET A 89 18.30 -2.86 7.85
CA MET A 89 18.64 -4.12 7.17
C MET A 89 20.05 -4.08 6.59
N GLY A 90 20.82 -5.12 6.88
CA GLY A 90 22.19 -5.28 6.39
C GLY A 90 22.48 -6.70 5.89
N PRO A 91 23.70 -6.92 5.37
CA PRO A 91 24.10 -8.19 4.76
C PRO A 91 24.00 -9.43 5.67
N GLY A 92 23.95 -9.22 7.00
CA GLY A 92 23.81 -10.31 7.98
C GLY A 92 22.35 -10.75 8.26
N MET A 93 21.36 -10.12 7.62
CA MET A 93 19.95 -10.45 7.87
C MET A 93 19.52 -11.69 7.08
N GLY A 94 18.80 -12.60 7.73
CA GLY A 94 18.29 -13.82 7.11
C GLY A 94 17.21 -13.52 6.06
N LEU A 95 17.21 -14.27 4.95
CA LEU A 95 16.25 -14.16 3.86
C LEU A 95 14.80 -14.29 4.34
N ILE A 96 14.53 -15.16 5.31
CA ILE A 96 13.19 -15.37 5.86
C ILE A 96 12.66 -14.09 6.51
N THR A 97 13.49 -13.42 7.32
CA THR A 97 13.11 -12.16 7.97
C THR A 97 12.77 -11.09 6.93
N LEU A 98 13.59 -10.97 5.89
CA LEU A 98 13.37 -10.02 4.79
C LEU A 98 12.07 -10.32 4.03
N THR A 99 11.82 -11.61 3.74
CA THR A 99 10.58 -12.07 3.09
C THR A 99 9.34 -11.71 3.93
N VAL A 100 9.39 -11.97 5.23
CA VAL A 100 8.27 -11.67 6.13
C VAL A 100 7.99 -10.17 6.20
N ILE A 101 9.02 -9.35 6.40
CA ILE A 101 8.85 -7.88 6.49
C ILE A 101 8.32 -7.32 5.16
N TYR A 102 8.84 -7.80 4.02
CA TYR A 102 8.34 -7.40 2.71
C TYR A 102 6.90 -7.83 2.48
N THR A 103 6.52 -9.03 2.90
CA THR A 103 5.15 -9.55 2.79
C THR A 103 4.18 -8.70 3.63
N VAL A 104 4.54 -8.36 4.88
CA VAL A 104 3.74 -7.50 5.75
C VAL A 104 3.62 -6.08 5.15
N ARG A 105 4.67 -5.59 4.51
CA ARG A 105 4.66 -4.31 3.80
C ARG A 105 3.66 -4.31 2.64
N LEU A 106 3.65 -5.34 1.79
CA LEU A 106 2.69 -5.44 0.66
C LEU A 106 1.26 -5.71 1.13
N PHE A 107 1.08 -6.47 2.22
CA PHE A 107 -0.21 -6.60 2.90
C PHE A 107 -0.76 -5.23 3.33
N SER A 108 0.07 -4.41 3.98
CA SER A 108 -0.29 -3.06 4.41
C SER A 108 -0.71 -2.16 3.25
N LEU A 109 -0.01 -2.27 2.13
CA LEU A 109 -0.34 -1.54 0.89
C LEU A 109 -1.74 -1.87 0.37
N SER A 110 -2.15 -3.13 0.45
CA SER A 110 -3.50 -3.55 0.03
C SER A 110 -4.58 -2.91 0.91
N LEU A 111 -4.31 -2.74 2.21
CA LEU A 111 -5.21 -2.06 3.14
C LEU A 111 -5.27 -0.53 2.94
N VAL A 112 -4.33 0.05 2.21
CA VAL A 112 -4.29 1.49 1.93
C VAL A 112 -4.90 1.81 0.56
N ASN A 113 -4.42 1.14 -0.48
CA ASN A 113 -4.71 1.51 -1.86
C ASN A 113 -6.20 1.45 -2.19
N MET A 114 -6.88 0.34 -1.90
CA MET A 114 -8.29 0.18 -2.23
C MET A 114 -9.19 1.08 -1.37
N PRO A 115 -9.10 1.08 -0.02
CA PRO A 115 -9.96 1.91 0.82
C PRO A 115 -9.84 3.40 0.55
N ILE A 116 -8.62 3.92 0.40
CA ILE A 116 -8.42 5.35 0.16
C ILE A 116 -8.88 5.76 -1.24
N SER A 117 -8.62 4.93 -2.26
CA SER A 117 -9.11 5.20 -3.61
C SER A 117 -10.64 5.22 -3.65
N THR A 118 -11.29 4.22 -3.08
CA THR A 118 -12.76 4.13 -3.02
C THR A 118 -13.35 5.30 -2.23
N TRP A 119 -12.78 5.65 -1.08
CA TRP A 119 -13.21 6.81 -0.30
C TRP A 119 -13.12 8.14 -1.07
N GLY A 120 -12.06 8.31 -1.86
CA GLY A 120 -11.89 9.48 -2.73
C GLY A 120 -12.87 9.49 -3.89
N MET A 121 -13.08 8.35 -4.53
CA MET A 121 -14.01 8.20 -5.67
C MET A 121 -15.47 8.41 -5.26
N ASN A 122 -15.90 7.86 -4.12
CA ASN A 122 -17.26 8.03 -3.59
C ASN A 122 -17.61 9.50 -3.27
N ALA A 123 -16.64 10.39 -3.28
CA ALA A 123 -16.87 11.83 -3.13
C ALA A 123 -17.19 12.54 -4.45
N LEU A 124 -17.06 11.85 -5.59
CA LEU A 124 -17.34 12.40 -6.92
C LEU A 124 -18.77 12.04 -7.36
N PRO A 125 -19.44 12.90 -8.15
CA PRO A 125 -20.67 12.53 -8.83
C PRO A 125 -20.45 11.36 -9.80
N ASP A 126 -21.43 10.48 -9.99
CA ASP A 126 -21.35 9.29 -10.84
C ASP A 126 -20.82 9.57 -12.25
N LYS A 127 -21.24 10.69 -12.84
CA LYS A 127 -20.79 11.15 -14.18
C LYS A 127 -19.29 11.42 -14.25
N LEU A 128 -18.64 11.69 -13.13
CA LEU A 128 -17.20 12.01 -13.04
C LEU A 128 -16.34 10.86 -12.52
N MET A 129 -16.92 9.74 -12.12
CA MET A 129 -16.17 8.61 -11.56
C MET A 129 -15.11 8.06 -12.53
N ASN A 130 -15.46 7.87 -13.80
CA ASN A 130 -14.51 7.38 -14.82
C ASN A 130 -13.36 8.37 -15.05
N HIS A 131 -13.66 9.68 -15.09
CA HIS A 131 -12.64 10.71 -15.19
C HIS A 131 -11.78 10.78 -13.93
N GLY A 132 -12.38 10.64 -12.75
CA GLY A 132 -11.66 10.59 -11.47
C GLY A 132 -10.69 9.42 -11.41
N THR A 133 -11.10 8.23 -11.84
CA THR A 133 -10.23 7.05 -11.89
C THR A 133 -9.04 7.26 -12.82
N SER A 134 -9.27 7.80 -14.01
CA SER A 134 -8.19 8.08 -14.98
C SER A 134 -7.20 9.11 -14.42
N VAL A 135 -7.71 10.19 -13.83
CA VAL A 135 -6.90 11.23 -13.18
C VAL A 135 -6.08 10.65 -12.03
N GLN A 136 -6.70 9.89 -11.13
CA GLN A 136 -6.01 9.29 -9.99
C GLN A 136 -4.92 8.31 -10.44
N ASN A 137 -5.18 7.48 -11.46
CA ASN A 137 -4.19 6.56 -12.01
C ASN A 137 -3.01 7.31 -12.66
N THR A 138 -3.26 8.39 -13.39
CA THR A 138 -2.21 9.23 -13.97
C THR A 138 -1.33 9.83 -12.87
N PHE A 139 -1.92 10.45 -11.86
CA PHE A 139 -1.17 11.02 -10.73
C PHE A 139 -0.40 9.95 -9.95
N ARG A 140 -0.98 8.77 -9.76
CA ARG A 140 -0.31 7.63 -9.14
C ARG A 140 0.96 7.23 -9.90
N GLN A 141 0.90 7.12 -11.22
CA GLN A 141 2.07 6.75 -12.04
C GLN A 141 3.14 7.84 -12.04
N VAL A 142 2.75 9.09 -12.20
CA VAL A 142 3.68 10.24 -12.11
C VAL A 142 4.35 10.28 -10.73
N ALA A 143 3.57 10.15 -9.67
CA ALA A 143 4.12 10.13 -8.30
C ALA A 143 5.03 8.93 -8.05
N GLY A 144 4.70 7.77 -8.60
CA GLY A 144 5.55 6.59 -8.55
C GLY A 144 6.91 6.82 -9.19
N SER A 145 6.92 7.39 -10.39
CA SER A 145 8.15 7.71 -11.12
C SER A 145 8.98 8.77 -10.40
N LEU A 146 8.36 9.88 -9.98
CA LEU A 146 9.04 10.95 -9.24
C LEU A 146 9.55 10.46 -7.88
N GLY A 147 8.73 9.74 -7.12
CA GLY A 147 9.12 9.17 -5.83
C GLY A 147 10.30 8.22 -5.98
N THR A 148 10.28 7.35 -6.98
CA THR A 148 11.40 6.45 -7.29
C THR A 148 12.67 7.26 -7.64
N ALA A 149 12.56 8.27 -8.48
CA ALA A 149 13.71 9.10 -8.85
C ALA A 149 14.32 9.79 -7.62
N VAL A 150 13.50 10.37 -6.75
CA VAL A 150 13.98 11.03 -5.52
C VAL A 150 14.66 10.02 -4.58
N ILE A 151 14.04 8.87 -4.35
CA ILE A 151 14.55 7.86 -3.43
C ILE A 151 15.84 7.22 -3.96
N VAL A 152 15.92 6.90 -5.26
CA VAL A 152 17.13 6.35 -5.88
C VAL A 152 18.25 7.40 -5.94
N SER A 153 17.92 8.65 -6.21
CA SER A 153 18.91 9.75 -6.15
C SER A 153 19.47 9.92 -4.74
N ALA A 154 18.63 9.84 -3.72
CA ALA A 154 19.07 9.87 -2.31
C ALA A 154 20.03 8.72 -2.00
N SER A 155 19.76 7.51 -2.51
CA SER A 155 20.66 6.36 -2.40
C SER A 155 22.02 6.67 -3.04
N THR A 156 22.03 7.16 -4.27
CA THR A 156 23.26 7.45 -5.02
C THR A 156 24.09 8.54 -4.34
N VAL A 157 23.46 9.62 -3.90
CA VAL A 157 24.14 10.72 -3.20
C VAL A 157 24.76 10.22 -1.90
N ALA A 158 24.01 9.47 -1.10
CA ALA A 158 24.51 8.93 0.17
C ALA A 158 25.65 7.92 -0.04
N THR A 159 25.57 7.06 -1.06
CA THR A 159 26.65 6.15 -1.44
C THR A 159 27.92 6.94 -1.79
N ASN A 160 27.82 7.98 -2.61
CA ASN A 160 28.97 8.77 -3.04
C ASN A 160 29.61 9.55 -1.90
N MET A 161 28.85 9.99 -0.90
CA MET A 161 29.39 10.69 0.28
C MET A 161 30.34 9.82 1.12
N VAL A 162 30.13 8.50 1.12
CA VAL A 162 30.86 7.56 1.97
C VAL A 162 31.89 6.73 1.18
N SER A 163 31.75 6.65 -0.14
CA SER A 163 32.61 5.82 -1.02
C SER A 163 34.10 6.16 -0.97
N GLY A 164 34.48 7.36 -0.50
CA GLY A 164 35.88 7.76 -0.33
C GLY A 164 36.53 7.25 0.96
N SER A 165 35.74 6.77 1.92
CA SER A 165 36.19 6.37 3.28
C SER A 165 35.91 4.91 3.64
N THR A 166 35.12 4.18 2.82
CA THR A 166 34.63 2.84 3.12
C THR A 166 34.66 1.97 1.87
N ASP A 167 34.59 0.63 2.05
CA ASP A 167 34.48 -0.31 0.94
C ASP A 167 33.15 -0.14 0.18
N ALA A 168 33.13 -0.53 -1.09
CA ALA A 168 32.01 -0.29 -2.00
C ALA A 168 30.70 -0.95 -1.53
N VAL A 169 30.75 -2.10 -0.84
CA VAL A 169 29.57 -2.79 -0.32
C VAL A 169 28.95 -2.00 0.83
N THR A 170 29.77 -1.59 1.80
CA THR A 170 29.29 -0.79 2.95
C THR A 170 28.75 0.57 2.51
N ALA A 171 29.41 1.24 1.56
CA ALA A 171 28.92 2.49 0.99
C ALA A 171 27.57 2.31 0.28
N GLY A 172 27.39 1.23 -0.48
CA GLY A 172 26.15 0.93 -1.15
C GLY A 172 25.00 0.60 -0.20
N VAL A 173 25.26 -0.19 0.85
CA VAL A 173 24.28 -0.48 1.90
C VAL A 173 23.85 0.80 2.63
N PHE A 174 24.78 1.70 2.93
CA PHE A 174 24.48 3.00 3.51
C PHE A 174 23.57 3.83 2.60
N GLY A 175 23.83 3.82 1.30
CA GLY A 175 22.97 4.46 0.31
C GLY A 175 21.54 3.90 0.32
N ILE A 176 21.38 2.58 0.44
CA ILE A 176 20.06 1.94 0.53
C ILE A 176 19.35 2.34 1.84
N HIS A 177 20.06 2.44 2.95
CA HIS A 177 19.49 2.92 4.22
C HIS A 177 18.98 4.36 4.09
N ALA A 178 19.73 5.24 3.45
CA ALA A 178 19.32 6.62 3.18
C ALA A 178 18.08 6.69 2.28
N ALA A 179 18.03 5.83 1.26
CA ALA A 179 16.86 5.72 0.38
C ALA A 179 15.60 5.28 1.16
N PHE A 180 15.73 4.26 2.02
CA PHE A 180 14.61 3.83 2.86
C PHE A 180 14.25 4.87 3.94
N ALA A 181 15.18 5.71 4.38
CA ALA A 181 14.86 6.85 5.24
C ALA A 181 13.92 7.85 4.55
N VAL A 182 14.23 8.20 3.30
CA VAL A 182 13.35 9.07 2.49
C VAL A 182 12.00 8.40 2.23
N ALA A 183 11.99 7.11 1.87
CA ALA A 183 10.75 6.35 1.68
C ALA A 183 9.91 6.31 2.95
N THR A 184 10.54 6.13 4.13
CA THR A 184 9.88 6.16 5.43
C THR A 184 9.28 7.53 5.71
N ALA A 185 10.00 8.62 5.42
CA ALA A 185 9.49 9.98 5.59
C ALA A 185 8.22 10.21 4.74
N LEU A 186 8.19 9.72 3.50
CA LEU A 186 6.99 9.78 2.65
C LEU A 186 5.84 8.95 3.23
N CYS A 187 6.10 7.75 3.76
CA CYS A 187 5.09 6.91 4.40
C CYS A 187 4.56 7.56 5.69
N VAL A 188 5.42 8.15 6.51
CA VAL A 188 5.02 8.87 7.73
C VAL A 188 4.19 10.10 7.38
N LEU A 189 4.57 10.86 6.37
CA LEU A 189 3.76 11.97 5.88
C LEU A 189 2.37 11.48 5.41
N GLY A 190 2.32 10.39 4.65
CA GLY A 190 1.08 9.75 4.26
C GLY A 190 0.24 9.30 5.45
N PHE A 191 0.85 8.73 6.48
CA PHE A 191 0.19 8.35 7.72
C PHE A 191 -0.39 9.57 8.47
N VAL A 192 0.39 10.61 8.65
CA VAL A 192 -0.06 11.86 9.31
C VAL A 192 -1.24 12.47 8.55
N LEU A 193 -1.15 12.56 7.23
CA LEU A 193 -2.25 13.06 6.40
C LEU A 193 -3.50 12.17 6.51
N THR A 194 -3.33 10.85 6.58
CA THR A 194 -4.42 9.91 6.75
C THR A 194 -5.12 10.13 8.10
N VAL A 195 -4.37 10.20 9.19
CA VAL A 195 -4.92 10.42 10.55
C VAL A 195 -5.63 11.77 10.65
N ALA A 196 -5.04 12.82 10.07
CA ALA A 196 -5.55 14.19 10.17
C ALA A 196 -6.77 14.46 9.26
N LEU A 197 -6.78 13.91 8.07
CA LEU A 197 -7.70 14.34 7.00
C LEU A 197 -8.73 13.27 6.59
N VAL A 198 -8.44 11.97 6.79
CA VAL A 198 -9.41 10.92 6.49
C VAL A 198 -10.39 10.79 7.66
N ARG A 199 -11.63 11.17 7.42
CA ARG A 199 -12.71 11.13 8.42
C ARG A 199 -13.89 10.36 7.84
N ASN A 200 -14.49 9.48 8.65
CA ASN A 200 -15.81 8.93 8.35
C ASN A 200 -16.83 10.06 8.47
N LYS A 201 -17.74 10.20 7.51
CA LYS A 201 -18.92 11.05 7.72
C LYS A 201 -19.91 10.27 8.59
N PRO A 202 -20.70 10.96 9.44
CA PRO A 202 -21.82 10.32 10.16
C PRO A 202 -22.86 9.65 9.25
N GLY A 203 -22.87 9.96 7.94
CA GLY A 203 -23.74 9.31 6.95
C GLY A 203 -23.13 8.07 6.27
N ASP A 204 -21.81 7.88 6.33
CA ASP A 204 -21.15 6.73 5.70
C ASP A 204 -21.37 5.46 6.54
N GLU A 205 -21.51 5.61 7.89
CA GLU A 205 -21.85 4.50 8.81
C GLU A 205 -23.32 4.12 8.69
N ALA A 206 -24.24 5.09 8.58
CA ALA A 206 -25.65 4.82 8.39
C ALA A 206 -25.94 4.14 7.03
N ALA A 207 -25.27 4.57 5.95
CA ALA A 207 -25.40 3.96 4.63
C ALA A 207 -24.82 2.52 4.61
N ALA A 208 -23.72 2.26 5.33
CA ALA A 208 -23.14 0.93 5.45
C ALA A 208 -24.05 0.00 6.28
N ASP A 209 -24.69 0.50 7.33
CA ASP A 209 -25.66 -0.26 8.14
C ASP A 209 -26.94 -0.56 7.37
N GLU A 210 -27.45 0.39 6.55
CA GLU A 210 -28.59 0.16 5.66
C GLU A 210 -28.27 -0.88 4.56
N ASP A 211 -27.10 -0.82 3.93
CA ASP A 211 -26.70 -1.80 2.90
C ASP A 211 -26.49 -3.20 3.50
N ASN A 212 -25.88 -3.28 4.68
CA ASN A 212 -25.74 -4.55 5.41
C ASN A 212 -27.10 -5.12 5.84
N ALA A 213 -28.03 -4.29 6.29
CA ALA A 213 -29.39 -4.69 6.61
C ALA A 213 -30.14 -5.20 5.36
N HIS A 214 -30.00 -4.49 4.24
CA HIS A 214 -30.62 -4.86 2.96
C HIS A 214 -30.04 -6.16 2.40
N ARG A 215 -28.73 -6.37 2.42
CA ARG A 215 -28.07 -7.62 2.03
C ARG A 215 -28.49 -8.78 2.90
N SER A 216 -28.58 -8.59 4.23
CA SER A 216 -29.04 -9.64 5.16
C SER A 216 -30.50 -10.02 4.90
N LEU A 217 -31.33 -9.07 4.50
CA LEU A 217 -32.72 -9.29 4.13
C LEU A 217 -32.85 -10.12 2.84
N ILE A 218 -32.07 -9.73 1.80
CA ILE A 218 -32.01 -10.44 0.52
C ILE A 218 -31.53 -11.90 0.74
N GLU A 219 -30.48 -12.08 1.57
CA GLU A 219 -29.94 -13.39 1.88
C GLU A 219 -30.97 -14.29 2.62
N ARG A 220 -31.74 -13.69 3.53
CA ARG A 220 -32.86 -14.40 4.22
C ARG A 220 -33.99 -14.75 3.25
N ILE A 221 -34.34 -13.87 2.32
CA ILE A 221 -35.37 -14.11 1.30
C ILE A 221 -34.93 -15.23 0.37
N MET A 222 -33.73 -15.16 -0.20
CA MET A 222 -33.20 -16.21 -1.07
C MET A 222 -33.08 -17.56 -0.39
N LYS A 223 -32.67 -17.57 0.89
CA LYS A 223 -32.63 -18.81 1.67
C LYS A 223 -34.04 -19.42 1.88
N ARG A 224 -35.04 -18.58 2.08
CA ARG A 224 -36.41 -18.98 2.27
C ARG A 224 -37.04 -19.59 1.00
N ASP A 225 -36.78 -18.97 -0.16
CA ASP A 225 -37.30 -19.42 -1.45
C ASP A 225 -36.65 -20.72 -1.92
N VAL A 226 -35.40 -21.01 -1.55
CA VAL A 226 -34.72 -22.28 -1.83
C VAL A 226 -35.34 -23.45 -1.04
N TYR A 227 -35.88 -23.20 0.17
CA TYR A 227 -36.50 -24.24 1.00
C TYR A 227 -38.02 -24.41 0.77
N THR A 228 -38.64 -23.59 -0.08
CA THR A 228 -40.07 -23.63 -0.36
C THR A 228 -40.44 -24.18 -1.73
N LEU A 229 -39.48 -24.66 -2.52
CA LEU A 229 -39.80 -25.38 -3.76
C LEU A 229 -40.38 -26.74 -3.41
N PRO A 230 -41.63 -27.06 -3.83
CA PRO A 230 -42.22 -28.34 -3.58
C PRO A 230 -41.45 -29.45 -4.33
N GLU A 231 -41.09 -30.49 -3.61
CA GLU A 231 -40.34 -31.67 -4.06
C GLU A 231 -41.22 -32.59 -4.97
N ASN A 232 -42.13 -32.02 -5.77
CA ASN A 232 -42.98 -32.79 -6.70
C ASN A 232 -43.29 -31.96 -7.95
N ALA A 233 -42.50 -32.15 -8.99
CA ALA A 233 -42.92 -32.02 -10.39
C ALA A 233 -42.14 -33.02 -11.24
#